data_e479455b397eb93114ef004196a0458c
#
_entry.id   e479455b397eb93114ef004196a0458c
#
_cell.length_a   1.000
_cell.length_b   1.000
_cell.length_c   1.000
_cell.angle_alpha   90.00
_cell.angle_beta   90.00
_cell.angle_gamma   90.00
#
_symmetry.space_group_name_H-M   'P 1'
#
loop_
_entity.id
_entity.type
_entity.pdbx_description
1 polymer ?
#
loop_
_entity_poly.entity_id
_entity_poly.type
_entity_poly.pdbx_seq_one_letter_code
_entity_poly.pdbx_strand_id
1 'polypeptide(L)'
;VRVALQRARGGSFDFWRSDSVLRKFDTRAEELLEDVGLTEWKHLTAGELPYGRKRALEIATTLALDPVMMLLDEPTAGMTHDDVERVVALVKRVSVGRTVLLVEHNLRVVQGLCDTITVLARGSVLAEGDYAAVSRNPDVIAAYLGSEAPTEAAHG
;
A
#
# COMPACT_ATOMS: atom_id res chain seq x y z
N VAL A 1 1.39 -0.64 -16.22
CA VAL A 1 0.25 -1.59 -16.09
C VAL A 1 0.27 -2.63 -17.20
N ARG A 2 0.25 -2.27 -18.53
CA ARG A 2 0.26 -3.25 -19.65
C ARG A 2 1.37 -4.29 -19.56
N VAL A 3 2.59 -3.87 -19.23
CA VAL A 3 3.76 -4.78 -19.08
C VAL A 3 3.53 -5.76 -17.92
N ALA A 4 2.92 -5.32 -16.82
CA ALA A 4 2.57 -6.21 -15.71
C ALA A 4 1.52 -7.25 -16.12
N LEU A 5 0.48 -6.84 -16.86
CA LEU A 5 -0.52 -7.74 -17.43
C LEU A 5 0.06 -8.76 -18.41
N GLN A 6 1.02 -8.33 -19.24
CA GLN A 6 1.74 -9.24 -20.14
C GLN A 6 2.51 -10.30 -19.36
N ARG A 7 3.22 -9.88 -18.28
CA ARG A 7 3.98 -10.78 -17.42
C ARG A 7 3.08 -11.82 -16.74
N ALA A 8 1.93 -11.40 -16.22
CA ALA A 8 0.96 -12.27 -15.57
C ALA A 8 0.47 -13.41 -16.48
N ARG A 9 0.42 -13.17 -17.81
CA ARG A 9 0.00 -14.16 -18.81
C ARG A 9 1.13 -14.99 -19.41
N GLY A 10 2.37 -14.89 -18.89
CA GLY A 10 3.51 -15.70 -19.32
C GLY A 10 4.21 -15.23 -20.59
N GLY A 11 3.88 -14.03 -21.11
CA GLY A 11 4.45 -13.44 -22.34
C GLY A 11 5.73 -12.60 -22.12
N SER A 12 6.53 -12.86 -21.09
CA SER A 12 7.64 -12.00 -20.65
C SER A 12 8.78 -11.85 -21.66
N PHE A 13 8.89 -12.75 -22.65
CA PHE A 13 9.98 -12.77 -23.64
C PHE A 13 9.57 -12.33 -25.04
N ASP A 14 8.34 -11.81 -25.22
CA ASP A 14 7.82 -11.33 -26.51
C ASP A 14 8.34 -9.92 -26.87
N PHE A 15 9.66 -9.66 -26.70
CA PHE A 15 10.30 -8.36 -26.96
C PHE A 15 10.24 -7.93 -28.44
N TRP A 16 10.08 -8.91 -29.36
CA TRP A 16 10.07 -8.68 -30.80
C TRP A 16 8.65 -8.43 -31.36
N ARG A 17 7.64 -8.52 -30.53
CA ARG A 17 6.27 -8.27 -30.97
C ARG A 17 5.92 -6.80 -30.82
N SER A 18 5.37 -6.25 -31.89
CA SER A 18 4.89 -4.87 -32.02
C SER A 18 3.98 -4.44 -30.85
N ASP A 19 3.91 -3.12 -30.60
CA ASP A 19 2.96 -2.45 -29.69
C ASP A 19 1.50 -2.96 -29.82
N SER A 20 1.13 -3.50 -31.00
CA SER A 20 -0.17 -4.13 -31.22
C SER A 20 -0.48 -5.28 -30.25
N VAL A 21 0.54 -5.99 -29.75
CA VAL A 21 0.36 -7.07 -28.77
C VAL A 21 0.00 -6.52 -27.39
N LEU A 22 0.49 -5.33 -27.04
CA LEU A 22 0.16 -4.66 -25.79
C LEU A 22 -1.25 -4.07 -25.79
N ARG A 23 -1.79 -3.72 -26.98
CA ARG A 23 -3.14 -3.16 -27.10
C ARG A 23 -4.25 -4.10 -26.64
N LYS A 24 -4.04 -5.42 -26.71
CA LYS A 24 -4.99 -6.39 -26.17
C LYS A 24 -5.19 -6.28 -24.65
N PHE A 25 -4.28 -5.58 -23.96
CA PHE A 25 -4.36 -5.32 -22.54
C PHE A 25 -4.93 -3.94 -22.19
N ASP A 26 -5.30 -3.12 -23.21
CA ASP A 26 -5.70 -1.73 -22.98
C ASP A 26 -6.94 -1.65 -22.10
N THR A 27 -7.99 -2.41 -22.40
CA THR A 27 -9.22 -2.42 -21.61
C THR A 27 -8.93 -2.77 -20.15
N ARG A 28 -8.18 -3.86 -19.92
CA ARG A 28 -7.86 -4.27 -18.54
C ARG A 28 -6.92 -3.30 -17.83
N ALA A 29 -6.01 -2.67 -18.56
CA ALA A 29 -5.14 -1.63 -17.99
C ALA A 29 -5.92 -0.37 -17.62
N GLU A 30 -6.91 0.02 -18.42
CA GLU A 30 -7.79 1.15 -18.14
C GLU A 30 -8.69 0.89 -16.93
N GLU A 31 -9.29 -0.31 -16.81
CA GLU A 31 -10.04 -0.73 -15.62
C GLU A 31 -9.18 -0.64 -14.36
N LEU A 32 -7.94 -1.14 -14.39
CA LEU A 32 -7.03 -1.08 -13.25
C LEU A 32 -6.63 0.37 -12.90
N LEU A 33 -6.48 1.25 -13.88
CA LEU A 33 -6.22 2.66 -13.63
C LEU A 33 -7.45 3.37 -13.05
N GLU A 34 -8.65 2.99 -13.46
CA GLU A 34 -9.91 3.47 -12.87
C GLU A 34 -10.04 3.00 -11.42
N ASP A 35 -9.80 1.71 -11.17
CA ASP A 35 -9.83 1.12 -9.82
C ASP A 35 -8.94 1.88 -8.82
N VAL A 36 -7.80 2.40 -9.27
CA VAL A 36 -6.87 3.15 -8.42
C VAL A 36 -7.01 4.69 -8.56
N GLY A 37 -7.99 5.18 -9.31
CA GLY A 37 -8.26 6.61 -9.49
C GLY A 37 -7.20 7.35 -10.31
N LEU A 38 -6.64 6.70 -11.32
CA LEU A 38 -5.60 7.25 -12.21
C LEU A 38 -6.06 7.49 -13.66
N THR A 39 -7.36 7.43 -13.95
CA THR A 39 -7.91 7.59 -15.30
C THR A 39 -7.45 8.90 -15.97
N GLU A 40 -7.52 10.01 -15.26
CA GLU A 40 -7.13 11.34 -15.77
C GLU A 40 -5.60 11.47 -15.97
N TRP A 41 -4.83 10.62 -15.32
CA TRP A 41 -3.36 10.66 -15.28
C TRP A 41 -2.72 9.68 -16.27
N LYS A 42 -3.51 8.92 -17.01
CA LYS A 42 -3.04 7.81 -17.86
C LYS A 42 -2.06 8.22 -18.97
N HIS A 43 -2.05 9.49 -19.36
CA HIS A 43 -1.17 10.04 -20.40
C HIS A 43 0.10 10.67 -19.87
N LEU A 44 0.24 10.86 -18.55
CA LEU A 44 1.43 11.40 -17.94
C LEU A 44 2.51 10.33 -17.76
N THR A 45 3.75 10.77 -17.81
CA THR A 45 4.89 9.93 -17.46
C THR A 45 4.84 9.63 -15.96
N ALA A 46 5.12 8.37 -15.56
CA ALA A 46 5.07 7.97 -14.16
C ALA A 46 5.97 8.84 -13.24
N GLY A 47 7.09 9.37 -13.79
CA GLY A 47 7.98 10.29 -13.08
C GLY A 47 7.33 11.62 -12.69
N GLU A 48 6.37 12.09 -13.47
CA GLU A 48 5.68 13.39 -13.31
C GLU A 48 4.50 13.30 -12.33
N LEU A 49 4.08 12.08 -11.97
CA LEU A 49 2.97 11.90 -11.03
C LEU A 49 3.35 12.40 -9.62
N PRO A 50 2.41 13.04 -8.90
CA PRO A 50 2.54 13.29 -7.47
C PRO A 50 2.78 11.99 -6.70
N TYR A 51 3.42 12.08 -5.52
CA TYR A 51 3.86 10.90 -4.77
C TYR A 51 2.71 9.92 -4.47
N GLY A 52 1.57 10.39 -3.94
CA GLY A 52 0.40 9.54 -3.68
C GLY A 52 -0.16 8.86 -4.94
N ARG A 53 -0.04 9.51 -6.11
CA ARG A 53 -0.44 8.92 -7.41
C ARG A 53 0.56 7.88 -7.91
N LYS A 54 1.86 8.05 -7.62
CA LYS A 54 2.86 7.00 -7.88
C LYS A 54 2.53 5.74 -7.07
N ARG A 55 2.16 5.88 -5.80
CA ARG A 55 1.77 4.75 -4.96
C ARG A 55 0.52 4.04 -5.49
N ALA A 56 -0.49 4.80 -5.93
CA ALA A 56 -1.66 4.23 -6.60
C ALA A 56 -1.27 3.44 -7.87
N LEU A 57 -0.30 3.94 -8.66
CA LEU A 57 0.20 3.24 -9.83
C LEU A 57 0.94 1.94 -9.47
N GLU A 58 1.72 1.93 -8.38
CA GLU A 58 2.35 0.71 -7.87
C GLU A 58 1.31 -0.35 -7.48
N ILE A 59 0.25 0.06 -6.78
CA ILE A 59 -0.88 -0.82 -6.45
C ILE A 59 -1.55 -1.35 -7.73
N ALA A 60 -1.81 -0.50 -8.74
CA ALA A 60 -2.37 -0.94 -10.02
C ALA A 60 -1.48 -1.97 -10.74
N THR A 61 -0.15 -1.81 -10.69
CA THR A 61 0.78 -2.78 -11.29
C THR A 61 0.82 -4.10 -10.53
N THR A 62 0.64 -4.07 -9.22
CA THR A 62 0.51 -5.27 -8.38
C THR A 62 -0.80 -6.00 -8.67
N LEU A 63 -1.92 -5.26 -8.74
CA LEU A 63 -3.24 -5.82 -9.09
C LEU A 63 -3.29 -6.44 -10.48
N ALA A 64 -2.47 -5.96 -11.43
CA ALA A 64 -2.36 -6.54 -12.75
C ALA A 64 -1.85 -7.99 -12.73
N LEU A 65 -1.20 -8.43 -11.65
CA LEU A 65 -0.75 -9.80 -11.43
C LEU A 65 -1.84 -10.70 -10.82
N ASP A 66 -2.99 -10.12 -10.49
CA ASP A 66 -4.12 -10.77 -9.81
C ASP A 66 -3.71 -11.57 -8.55
N PRO A 67 -3.04 -10.94 -7.58
CA PRO A 67 -2.51 -11.64 -6.42
C PRO A 67 -3.64 -12.02 -5.46
N VAL A 68 -3.53 -13.20 -4.85
CA VAL A 68 -4.40 -13.62 -3.72
C VAL A 68 -3.97 -12.94 -2.40
N MET A 69 -2.70 -12.50 -2.32
CA MET A 69 -2.14 -11.80 -1.17
C MET A 69 -1.26 -10.64 -1.63
N MET A 70 -1.42 -9.48 -0.99
CA MET A 70 -0.60 -8.30 -1.18
C MET A 70 0.20 -8.00 0.08
N LEU A 71 1.47 -7.59 -0.11
CA LEU A 71 2.32 -7.09 0.98
C LEU A 71 2.55 -5.60 0.72
N LEU A 72 2.18 -4.79 1.69
CA LEU A 72 2.32 -3.34 1.65
C LEU A 72 3.19 -2.89 2.83
N ASP A 73 4.35 -2.37 2.50
CA ASP A 73 5.30 -1.85 3.48
C ASP A 73 5.24 -0.32 3.47
N GLU A 74 4.82 0.25 4.60
CA GLU A 74 4.63 1.68 4.83
C GLU A 74 3.97 2.43 3.64
N PRO A 75 2.79 2.00 3.16
CA PRO A 75 2.20 2.56 1.95
C PRO A 75 1.85 4.04 2.06
N THR A 76 1.82 4.59 3.28
CA THR A 76 1.45 5.99 3.53
C THR A 76 2.62 6.87 3.98
N ALA A 77 3.84 6.33 4.05
CA ALA A 77 5.01 7.09 4.49
C ALA A 77 5.26 8.34 3.64
N GLY A 78 5.49 9.48 4.29
CA GLY A 78 5.81 10.75 3.63
C GLY A 78 4.66 11.41 2.86
N MET A 79 3.42 10.96 3.05
CA MET A 79 2.24 11.52 2.40
C MET A 79 1.59 12.64 3.20
N THR A 80 0.88 13.52 2.49
CA THR A 80 -0.05 14.47 3.11
C THR A 80 -1.25 13.73 3.69
N HIS A 81 -1.99 14.36 4.60
CA HIS A 81 -3.19 13.77 5.20
C HIS A 81 -4.21 13.32 4.14
N ASP A 82 -4.48 14.16 3.16
CA ASP A 82 -5.43 13.86 2.09
C ASP A 82 -4.99 12.68 1.21
N ASP A 83 -3.68 12.53 0.97
CA ASP A 83 -3.14 11.40 0.21
C ASP A 83 -3.22 10.10 1.02
N VAL A 84 -2.99 10.17 2.34
CA VAL A 84 -3.18 9.03 3.26
C VAL A 84 -4.62 8.51 3.18
N GLU A 85 -5.62 9.41 3.30
CA GLU A 85 -7.02 9.01 3.21
C GLU A 85 -7.36 8.36 1.88
N ARG A 86 -6.83 8.89 0.76
CA ARG A 86 -7.01 8.30 -0.57
C ARG A 86 -6.40 6.91 -0.67
N VAL A 87 -5.18 6.71 -0.14
CA VAL A 87 -4.51 5.40 -0.15
C VAL A 87 -5.24 4.42 0.73
N VAL A 88 -5.71 4.82 1.91
CA VAL A 88 -6.53 3.98 2.80
C VAL A 88 -7.81 3.53 2.09
N ALA A 89 -8.55 4.47 1.48
CA ALA A 89 -9.75 4.14 0.73
C ALA A 89 -9.46 3.20 -0.46
N LEU A 90 -8.34 3.41 -1.15
CA LEU A 90 -7.89 2.54 -2.23
C LEU A 90 -7.58 1.14 -1.73
N VAL A 91 -6.73 0.99 -0.71
CA VAL A 91 -6.35 -0.32 -0.15
C VAL A 91 -7.60 -1.08 0.32
N LYS A 92 -8.51 -0.41 1.03
CA LYS A 92 -9.78 -1.00 1.48
C LYS A 92 -10.63 -1.54 0.32
N ARG A 93 -10.70 -0.81 -0.79
CA ARG A 93 -11.45 -1.23 -1.97
C ARG A 93 -10.81 -2.45 -2.67
N VAL A 94 -9.49 -2.44 -2.83
CA VAL A 94 -8.79 -3.50 -3.56
C VAL A 94 -8.50 -4.74 -2.71
N SER A 95 -8.66 -4.67 -1.38
CA SER A 95 -8.53 -5.81 -0.46
C SER A 95 -9.71 -6.78 -0.51
N VAL A 96 -10.84 -6.38 -1.10
CA VAL A 96 -12.01 -7.26 -1.21
C VAL A 96 -11.65 -8.56 -1.93
N GLY A 97 -11.84 -9.70 -1.26
CA GLY A 97 -11.49 -11.03 -1.77
C GLY A 97 -9.98 -11.34 -1.79
N ARG A 98 -9.15 -10.53 -1.10
CA ARG A 98 -7.69 -10.73 -1.01
C ARG A 98 -7.22 -10.63 0.43
N THR A 99 -6.10 -11.26 0.71
CA THR A 99 -5.36 -11.04 1.96
C THR A 99 -4.40 -9.87 1.77
N VAL A 100 -4.36 -8.93 2.71
CA VAL A 100 -3.39 -7.83 2.73
C VAL A 100 -2.57 -7.92 4.00
N LEU A 101 -1.26 -8.07 3.87
CA LEU A 101 -0.32 -7.89 4.97
C LEU A 101 0.24 -6.47 4.88
N LEU A 102 -0.04 -5.68 5.91
CA LEU A 102 0.32 -4.27 5.99
C LEU A 102 1.36 -4.07 7.09
N VAL A 103 2.48 -3.45 6.78
CA VAL A 103 3.42 -2.93 7.77
C VAL A 103 3.22 -1.41 7.84
N GLU A 104 2.85 -0.91 9.01
CA GLU A 104 2.55 0.52 9.23
C GLU A 104 2.83 0.94 10.67
N HIS A 105 3.20 2.20 10.83
CA HIS A 105 3.35 2.84 12.13
C HIS A 105 2.28 3.92 12.37
N ASN A 106 1.49 4.25 11.36
CA ASN A 106 0.39 5.20 11.45
C ASN A 106 -0.87 4.51 12.00
N LEU A 107 -1.19 4.75 13.27
CA LEU A 107 -2.31 4.12 13.97
C LEU A 107 -3.68 4.36 13.29
N ARG A 108 -3.89 5.50 12.62
CA ARG A 108 -5.14 5.78 11.90
C ARG A 108 -5.31 4.87 10.69
N VAL A 109 -4.21 4.60 9.98
CA VAL A 109 -4.19 3.67 8.84
C VAL A 109 -4.49 2.26 9.31
N VAL A 110 -3.80 1.81 10.37
CA VAL A 110 -3.99 0.49 10.97
C VAL A 110 -5.43 0.31 11.46
N GLN A 111 -5.97 1.28 12.20
CA GLN A 111 -7.36 1.25 12.67
C GLN A 111 -8.38 1.18 11.53
N GLY A 112 -8.09 1.86 10.41
CA GLY A 112 -9.00 1.93 9.27
C GLY A 112 -8.99 0.72 8.35
N LEU A 113 -7.91 -0.09 8.36
CA LEU A 113 -7.69 -1.14 7.38
C LEU A 113 -7.58 -2.55 7.96
N CYS A 114 -7.08 -2.70 9.20
CA CYS A 114 -6.67 -4.00 9.70
C CYS A 114 -7.78 -4.67 10.53
N ASP A 115 -8.04 -5.94 10.23
CA ASP A 115 -8.92 -6.80 11.04
C ASP A 115 -8.16 -7.36 12.25
N THR A 116 -6.86 -7.64 12.07
CA THR A 116 -5.96 -8.16 13.11
C THR A 116 -4.65 -7.37 13.07
N ILE A 117 -4.12 -7.01 14.22
CA ILE A 117 -2.91 -6.24 14.39
C ILE A 117 -1.93 -7.06 15.23
N THR A 118 -0.71 -7.23 14.74
CA THR A 118 0.41 -7.79 15.49
C THR A 118 1.42 -6.68 15.75
N VAL A 119 1.64 -6.33 17.01
CA VAL A 119 2.61 -5.33 17.42
C VAL A 119 3.95 -5.99 17.67
N LEU A 120 4.97 -5.51 16.96
CA LEU A 120 6.35 -5.96 17.09
C LEU A 120 7.18 -4.92 17.82
N ALA A 121 7.91 -5.35 18.84
CA ALA A 121 8.88 -4.51 19.54
C ALA A 121 10.14 -5.31 19.85
N ARG A 122 11.31 -4.74 19.53
CA ARG A 122 12.63 -5.34 19.82
C ARG A 122 12.79 -6.79 19.33
N GLY A 123 12.20 -7.09 18.16
CA GLY A 123 12.28 -8.43 17.55
C GLY A 123 11.32 -9.48 18.13
N SER A 124 10.38 -9.07 18.99
CA SER A 124 9.39 -9.97 19.60
C SER A 124 7.97 -9.45 19.36
N VAL A 125 6.99 -10.37 19.34
CA VAL A 125 5.56 -10.03 19.35
C VAL A 125 5.20 -9.52 20.73
N LEU A 126 4.74 -8.29 20.82
CA LEU A 126 4.32 -7.64 22.06
C LEU A 126 2.83 -7.86 22.34
N ALA A 127 2.00 -7.78 21.30
CA ALA A 127 0.56 -7.99 21.39
C ALA A 127 0.01 -8.40 20.02
N GLU A 128 -1.11 -9.12 20.03
CA GLU A 128 -1.88 -9.46 18.83
C GLU A 128 -3.38 -9.41 19.14
N GLY A 129 -4.18 -8.88 18.22
CA GLY A 129 -5.63 -8.79 18.35
C GLY A 129 -6.22 -7.72 17.45
N ASP A 130 -7.48 -7.38 17.72
CA ASP A 130 -8.12 -6.24 17.08
C ASP A 130 -7.57 -4.89 17.61
N TYR A 131 -7.92 -3.81 16.96
CA TYR A 131 -7.46 -2.47 17.36
C TYR A 131 -7.84 -2.13 18.80
N ALA A 132 -9.03 -2.52 19.26
CA ALA A 132 -9.51 -2.20 20.59
C ALA A 132 -8.72 -2.93 21.70
N ALA A 133 -8.34 -4.18 21.45
CA ALA A 133 -7.51 -4.96 22.36
C ALA A 133 -6.07 -4.43 22.39
N VAL A 134 -5.47 -4.22 21.22
CA VAL A 134 -4.08 -3.78 21.08
C VAL A 134 -3.87 -2.36 21.63
N SER A 135 -4.78 -1.43 21.34
CA SER A 135 -4.67 -0.03 21.77
C SER A 135 -4.81 0.18 23.29
N ARG A 136 -5.37 -0.80 24.00
CA ARG A 136 -5.50 -0.78 25.47
C ARG A 136 -4.42 -1.57 26.20
N ASN A 137 -3.56 -2.27 25.47
CA ASN A 137 -2.52 -3.08 26.07
C ASN A 137 -1.45 -2.16 26.72
N PRO A 138 -1.17 -2.30 28.04
CA PRO A 138 -0.22 -1.45 28.75
C PRO A 138 1.19 -1.49 28.16
N ASP A 139 1.63 -2.66 27.70
CA ASP A 139 2.96 -2.83 27.11
C ASP A 139 3.08 -2.13 25.76
N VAL A 140 2.02 -2.14 24.96
CA VAL A 140 1.95 -1.39 23.69
C VAL A 140 1.97 0.10 23.95
N ILE A 141 1.17 0.59 24.91
CA ILE A 141 1.15 2.00 25.31
C ILE A 141 2.54 2.44 25.79
N ALA A 142 3.17 1.66 26.64
CA ALA A 142 4.51 1.97 27.15
C ALA A 142 5.57 1.98 26.04
N ALA A 143 5.49 1.07 25.08
CA ALA A 143 6.41 1.03 23.93
C ALA A 143 6.26 2.26 23.01
N TYR A 144 5.04 2.74 22.80
CA TYR A 144 4.77 3.96 22.02
C TYR A 144 5.15 5.23 22.75
N LEU A 145 4.76 5.39 24.01
CA LEU A 145 5.10 6.57 24.83
C LEU A 145 6.60 6.62 25.15
N GLY A 146 7.25 5.46 25.32
CA GLY A 146 8.70 5.39 25.53
C GLY A 146 9.52 5.80 24.29
N SER A 147 8.94 5.77 23.10
CA SER A 147 9.59 6.25 21.86
C SER A 147 9.40 7.75 21.62
N GLU A 148 8.42 8.39 22.28
CA GLU A 148 8.13 9.82 22.18
C GLU A 148 8.72 10.63 23.36
N ALA A 149 9.50 10.01 24.25
CA ALA A 149 10.18 10.75 25.30
C ALA A 149 11.14 11.77 24.67
N PRO A 150 10.95 13.09 24.87
CA PRO A 150 11.84 14.09 24.31
C PRO A 150 13.23 13.87 24.89
N THR A 151 14.24 13.84 24.03
CA THR A 151 15.64 14.00 24.44
C THR A 151 15.83 15.46 24.87
N GLU A 152 15.19 15.86 25.98
CA GLU A 152 15.50 17.10 26.66
C GLU A 152 16.54 16.83 27.75
N ALA A 153 17.55 17.65 27.71
CA ALA A 153 18.57 17.87 28.71
C ALA A 153 19.80 16.97 28.71
N ALA A 154 20.74 17.31 27.86
CA ALA A 154 22.16 17.28 28.21
C ALA A 154 22.90 18.42 27.52
N HIS A 155 22.63 19.66 27.93
CA HIS A 155 23.57 20.77 27.82
C HIS A 155 23.39 21.60 29.09
N GLY A 156 24.15 21.23 30.06
CA GLY A 156 24.57 22.02 31.20
C GLY A 156 26.10 22.03 31.24
#